data_8d252ec58ecdcef7de46ec3915a4d37d
#
_entry.id   8d252ec58ecdcef7de46ec3915a4d37d
#
_cell.length_a   1.000
_cell.length_b   1.000
_cell.length_c   1.000
_cell.angle_alpha   90.00
_cell.angle_beta   90.00
_cell.angle_gamma   90.00
#
_symmetry.space_group_name_H-M   'P 1'
#
loop_
_entity.id
_entity.type
_entity.pdbx_description
1 polymer ?
#
loop_
_entity_poly.entity_id
_entity_poly.type
_entity_poly.pdbx_seq_one_letter_code
_entity_poly.pdbx_strand_id
1 'polypeptide(L)' 'MNKKINHSIKFLLSEYKRLKKKNDDGTISKEEKETLLKLAQFLGK' A
#
# COMPACT_ATOMS: atom_id res chain seq x y z
N MET A 1 -7.28 -2.04 -21.49
CA MET A 1 -8.08 -1.68 -20.34
C MET A 1 -7.76 -2.55 -19.15
N ASN A 2 -7.93 -3.85 -19.34
CA ASN A 2 -7.66 -4.77 -18.23
C ASN A 2 -6.22 -4.67 -17.74
N LYS A 3 -5.31 -4.44 -18.68
CA LYS A 3 -3.91 -4.33 -18.32
C LYS A 3 -3.66 -3.16 -17.37
N LYS A 4 -4.34 -2.05 -17.62
CA LYS A 4 -4.19 -0.89 -16.74
C LYS A 4 -4.68 -1.22 -15.34
N ILE A 5 -5.81 -1.91 -15.25
CA ILE A 5 -6.37 -2.27 -13.96
C ILE A 5 -5.42 -3.20 -13.22
N ASN A 6 -4.88 -4.17 -13.93
CA ASN A 6 -3.93 -5.09 -13.32
C ASN A 6 -2.69 -4.37 -12.83
N HIS A 7 -2.20 -3.42 -13.62
CA HIS A 7 -1.03 -2.63 -13.23
C HIS A 7 -1.31 -1.86 -11.95
N SER A 8 -2.49 -1.26 -11.88
CA SER A 8 -2.84 -0.48 -10.69
C SER A 8 -2.88 -1.35 -9.45
N ILE A 9 -3.45 -2.55 -9.57
CA ILE A 9 -3.54 -3.44 -8.42
C ILE A 9 -2.16 -3.89 -7.99
N LYS A 10 -1.31 -4.26 -8.94
CA LYS A 10 0.05 -4.66 -8.62
C LYS A 10 0.82 -3.52 -7.96
N PHE A 11 0.64 -2.32 -8.46
CA PHE A 11 1.30 -1.16 -7.89
C PHE A 11 0.85 -0.95 -6.44
N LEU A 12 -0.45 -1.06 -6.21
CA LEU A 12 -0.98 -0.88 -4.86
C LEU A 12 -0.47 -1.94 -3.90
N LEU A 13 -0.38 -3.17 -4.37
CA LEU A 13 0.14 -4.25 -3.53
C LEU A 13 1.60 -4.00 -3.17
N SER A 14 2.38 -3.54 -4.14
CA SER A 14 3.79 -3.22 -3.89
C SER A 14 3.91 -2.11 -2.88
N GLU A 15 3.09 -1.07 -3.01
CA GLU A 15 3.11 0.02 -2.06
C GLU A 15 2.71 -0.44 -0.67
N TYR A 16 1.71 -1.31 -0.61
CA TYR A 16 1.26 -1.83 0.67
C TYR A 16 2.40 -2.57 1.37
N LYS A 17 3.08 -3.44 0.65
CA LYS A 17 4.19 -4.20 1.24
C LYS A 17 5.31 -3.28 1.68
N ARG A 18 5.64 -2.29 0.86
CA ARG A 18 6.71 -1.36 1.18
C ARG A 18 6.40 -0.57 2.45
N LEU A 19 5.18 -0.06 2.52
CA LEU A 19 4.78 0.74 3.67
C LEU A 19 4.66 -0.12 4.92
N LYS A 20 4.21 -1.35 4.76
CA LYS A 20 4.10 -2.24 5.90
C LYS A 20 5.47 -2.53 6.50
N LYS A 21 6.47 -2.72 5.63
CA LYS A 21 7.83 -2.93 6.11
C LYS A 21 8.35 -1.71 6.85
N LYS A 22 8.09 -0.52 6.32
CA LYS A 22 8.51 0.70 6.98
C LYS A 22 7.83 0.84 8.34
N ASN A 23 6.59 0.42 8.42
CA ASN A 23 5.86 0.45 9.68
C ASN A 23 6.51 -0.50 10.69
N ASP A 24 6.89 -1.67 10.23
CA ASP A 24 7.54 -2.64 11.12
C ASP A 24 8.89 -2.15 11.58
N ASP A 25 9.59 -1.44 10.71
CA ASP A 25 10.91 -0.91 11.05
C ASP A 25 10.83 0.34 11.91
N GLY A 26 9.66 0.93 12.01
CA GLY A 26 9.49 2.14 12.78
C GLY A 26 9.98 3.38 12.04
N THR A 27 10.13 3.30 10.73
CA THR A 27 10.60 4.41 9.93
C THR A 27 9.50 5.05 9.10
N ILE A 28 8.27 4.62 9.30
CA ILE A 28 7.16 5.12 8.51
C ILE A 28 6.77 6.52 8.98
N SER A 29 6.45 7.39 8.03
CA SER A 29 5.99 8.72 8.37
C SER A 29 4.49 8.69 8.65
N LYS A 30 3.99 9.80 9.18
CA LYS A 30 2.57 9.89 9.49
C LYS A 30 1.73 9.78 8.23
N GLU A 31 2.16 10.46 7.16
CA GLU A 31 1.42 10.42 5.90
C GLU A 31 1.46 9.03 5.29
N GLU A 32 2.62 8.39 5.39
CA GLU A 32 2.74 7.04 4.87
C GLU A 32 1.88 6.07 5.65
N LYS A 33 1.77 6.27 6.94
CA LYS A 33 0.93 5.41 7.76
C LYS A 33 -0.52 5.54 7.36
N GLU A 34 -0.97 6.76 7.09
CA GLU A 34 -2.35 6.96 6.64
C GLU A 34 -2.58 6.28 5.30
N THR A 35 -1.61 6.40 4.41
CA THR A 35 -1.70 5.74 3.12
C THR A 35 -1.78 4.22 3.31
N LEU A 36 -0.99 3.70 4.22
CA LEU A 36 -1.01 2.27 4.51
C LEU A 36 -2.39 1.82 4.98
N LEU A 37 -3.00 2.59 5.84
CA LEU A 37 -4.33 2.26 6.34
C LEU A 37 -5.36 2.27 5.21
N LYS A 38 -5.27 3.25 4.34
CA LYS A 38 -6.18 3.33 3.21
C LYS A 38 -6.00 2.15 2.27
N LEU A 39 -4.75 1.77 2.02
CA LEU A 39 -4.47 0.63 1.17
C LEU A 39 -5.01 -0.65 1.79
N ALA A 40 -4.86 -0.80 3.09
CA ALA A 40 -5.37 -1.96 3.78
C ALA A 40 -6.88 -2.08 3.61
N GLN A 41 -7.58 -0.96 3.76
CA GLN A 41 -9.02 -0.95 3.59
C GLN A 41 -9.40 -1.27 2.14
N PHE A 42 -8.66 -0.70 1.20
CA PHE A 42 -8.95 -0.91 -0.21
C PHE A 42 -8.74 -2.37 -0.58
N LEU A 43 -7.73 -2.99 -0.02
CA LEU A 43 -7.42 -4.39 -0.33
C LEU A 43 -8.26 -5.36 0.47
N GLY A 44 -9.11 -4.87 1.35
CA GLY A 44 -10.00 -5.73 2.09
C GLY A 44 -9.34 -6.44 3.26
N LYS A 45 -8.33 -5.85 3.80
CA LYS A 45 -7.66 -6.45 4.97
C LYS A 45 -8.27 -5.97 6.30
#